data_4f8cf63f762167078bc563c741ac5ad3
#
_entry.id   4f8cf63f762167078bc563c741ac5ad3
#
_cell.length_a   1.000
_cell.length_b   1.000
_cell.length_c   1.000
_cell.angle_alpha   90.00
_cell.angle_beta   90.00
_cell.angle_gamma   90.00
#
_symmetry.space_group_name_H-M   'P 1'
#
loop_
_entity.id
_entity.type
_entity.pdbx_description
1 polymer ?
#
loop_
_entity_poly.entity_id
_entity_poly.type
_entity_poly.pdbx_seq_one_letter_code
_entity_poly.pdbx_strand_id
1 'polypeptide(L)'
;MPANKVDTPNSADRRDLLKGLAIVLGAAITPGCQRAAEVPVAQRVAGVARWSADQRAIAHRCADLIMPATDTPSALAAGVGEFMDYVTSVWLRRPELAELLEGLDGLQQQGQRQYGKDFVRLDEAEQVQLLTQMESADSAANFWGLGAGHSKAFERLKELTVVGYYFSEVGTKQERMYVPMPGRYDGYHKLSEVGKQWSS
;
A
#
# COMPACT_ATOMS: atom_id res chain seq x y z
N MET A 1 -42.89 36.62 6.35
CA MET A 1 -41.93 35.65 5.81
C MET A 1 -40.59 36.32 5.74
N PRO A 2 -39.59 35.94 6.53
CA PRO A 2 -38.23 36.53 6.41
C PRO A 2 -37.43 35.76 5.37
N ALA A 3 -36.71 36.52 4.53
CA ALA A 3 -35.87 36.02 3.49
C ALA A 3 -34.63 35.28 4.04
N ASN A 4 -34.41 34.09 3.54
CA ASN A 4 -33.27 33.24 3.88
C ASN A 4 -32.00 33.82 3.25
N LYS A 5 -31.09 34.30 4.09
CA LYS A 5 -29.78 34.83 3.68
C LYS A 5 -28.85 33.67 3.39
N VAL A 6 -28.54 33.42 2.13
CA VAL A 6 -27.53 32.43 1.72
C VAL A 6 -26.17 32.99 2.10
N ASP A 7 -25.51 32.37 3.09
CA ASP A 7 -24.16 32.70 3.48
C ASP A 7 -23.20 32.29 2.35
N THR A 8 -22.62 33.27 1.69
CA THR A 8 -21.51 33.07 0.74
C THR A 8 -20.25 32.72 1.53
N PRO A 9 -19.49 31.68 1.14
CA PRO A 9 -18.25 31.30 1.84
C PRO A 9 -17.24 32.46 1.77
N ASN A 10 -16.73 32.80 2.94
CA ASN A 10 -15.88 33.95 3.23
C ASN A 10 -14.62 33.96 2.33
N SER A 11 -14.32 35.12 1.73
CA SER A 11 -13.16 35.32 0.83
C SER A 11 -11.79 35.13 1.54
N ALA A 12 -11.77 35.08 2.85
CA ALA A 12 -10.59 34.78 3.65
C ALA A 12 -10.08 33.34 3.44
N ASP A 13 -10.96 32.34 3.34
CA ASP A 13 -10.60 30.94 3.16
C ASP A 13 -9.89 30.66 1.84
N ARG A 14 -10.27 31.38 0.77
CA ARG A 14 -9.62 31.26 -0.55
C ARG A 14 -8.20 31.84 -0.56
N ARG A 15 -7.97 32.94 0.15
CA ARG A 15 -6.65 33.56 0.28
C ARG A 15 -5.68 32.71 1.11
N ASP A 16 -6.18 32.07 2.15
CA ASP A 16 -5.37 31.23 3.02
C ASP A 16 -5.01 29.90 2.34
N LEU A 17 -5.92 29.38 1.50
CA LEU A 17 -5.66 28.23 0.64
C LEU A 17 -4.61 28.52 -0.42
N LEU A 18 -4.67 29.71 -1.05
CA LEU A 18 -3.66 30.16 -2.02
C LEU A 18 -2.30 30.47 -1.38
N LYS A 19 -2.27 30.98 -0.16
CA LYS A 19 -1.01 31.18 0.59
C LYS A 19 -0.38 29.83 0.96
N GLY A 20 -1.20 28.86 1.39
CA GLY A 20 -0.73 27.49 1.64
C GLY A 20 -0.15 26.84 0.39
N LEU A 21 -0.79 26.99 -0.76
CA LEU A 21 -0.31 26.49 -2.04
C LEU A 21 0.98 27.20 -2.52
N ALA A 22 1.09 28.51 -2.30
CA ALA A 22 2.28 29.28 -2.64
C ALA A 22 3.50 28.91 -1.79
N ILE A 23 3.31 28.54 -0.53
CA ILE A 23 4.38 28.05 0.35
C ILE A 23 4.88 26.67 -0.13
N VAL A 24 3.98 25.79 -0.56
CA VAL A 24 4.33 24.48 -1.10
C VAL A 24 5.05 24.59 -2.44
N LEU A 25 4.60 25.49 -3.33
CA LEU A 25 5.23 25.72 -4.64
C LEU A 25 6.50 26.58 -4.53
N GLY A 26 6.55 27.53 -3.60
CA GLY A 26 7.72 28.41 -3.39
C GLY A 26 8.94 27.67 -2.86
N ALA A 27 8.76 26.58 -2.11
CA ALA A 27 9.85 25.72 -1.64
C ALA A 27 10.50 24.91 -2.78
N ALA A 28 9.83 24.78 -3.94
CA ALA A 28 10.31 24.02 -5.07
C ALA A 28 11.17 24.83 -6.08
N ILE A 29 11.34 26.14 -5.91
CA ILE A 29 11.95 27.04 -6.92
C ILE A 29 13.25 27.72 -6.42
N THR A 30 13.89 27.25 -5.38
CA THR A 30 15.23 27.76 -5.04
C THR A 30 16.30 26.92 -5.75
N PRO A 31 17.04 27.51 -6.73
CA PRO A 31 18.20 26.86 -7.32
C PRO A 31 19.38 26.98 -6.37
N GLY A 32 19.47 26.11 -5.45
CA GLY A 32 20.59 25.97 -4.57
C GLY A 32 20.62 24.54 -4.08
N CYS A 33 21.68 23.82 -4.40
CA CYS A 33 21.97 22.45 -3.99
C CYS A 33 22.06 22.30 -2.47
N GLN A 34 21.01 22.59 -1.76
CA GLN A 34 20.75 22.00 -0.46
C GLN A 34 19.86 20.78 -0.76
N ARG A 35 20.48 19.61 -0.64
CA ARG A 35 19.76 18.36 -0.40
C ARG A 35 18.72 18.69 0.67
N ALA A 36 17.51 19.03 0.26
CA ALA A 36 16.39 19.02 1.18
C ALA A 36 16.45 17.63 1.78
N ALA A 37 16.74 17.54 3.08
CA ALA A 37 16.73 16.28 3.77
C ALA A 37 15.38 15.66 3.43
N GLU A 38 15.41 14.58 2.64
CA GLU A 38 14.20 13.86 2.28
C GLU A 38 13.60 13.44 3.61
N VAL A 39 12.56 14.16 4.03
CA VAL A 39 11.81 13.76 5.23
C VAL A 39 11.24 12.41 4.86
N PRO A 40 11.67 11.32 5.50
CA PRO A 40 11.20 10.00 5.17
C PRO A 40 9.68 9.99 5.14
N VAL A 41 9.08 9.30 4.18
CA VAL A 41 7.60 9.19 4.04
C VAL A 41 7.00 8.77 5.38
N ALA A 42 7.67 7.90 6.12
CA ALA A 42 7.31 7.51 7.48
C ALA A 42 7.13 8.70 8.45
N GLN A 43 7.93 9.77 8.36
CA GLN A 43 7.75 10.96 9.21
C GLN A 43 6.61 11.86 8.73
N ARG A 44 6.28 11.86 7.44
CA ARG A 44 5.14 12.62 6.91
C ARG A 44 3.80 11.99 7.29
N VAL A 45 3.79 10.68 7.51
CA VAL A 45 2.59 9.87 7.77
C VAL A 45 2.42 9.55 9.25
N ALA A 46 3.45 9.71 10.07
CA ALA A 46 3.47 9.36 11.50
C ALA A 46 2.38 10.04 12.35
N GLY A 47 1.76 11.12 11.87
CA GLY A 47 0.63 11.77 12.55
C GLY A 47 -0.75 11.26 12.11
N VAL A 48 -0.83 10.31 11.16
CA VAL A 48 -2.08 9.88 10.50
C VAL A 48 -2.21 8.36 10.46
N ALA A 49 -1.34 7.63 11.17
CA ALA A 49 -1.39 6.16 11.19
C ALA A 49 -2.78 5.69 11.64
N ARG A 50 -3.49 5.01 10.74
CA ARG A 50 -4.83 4.47 10.99
C ARG A 50 -4.80 3.04 11.54
N TRP A 51 -3.65 2.42 11.62
CA TRP A 51 -3.43 1.10 12.20
C TRP A 51 -2.49 1.15 13.40
N SER A 52 -2.59 0.15 14.27
CA SER A 52 -1.71 0.00 15.43
C SER A 52 -0.31 -0.45 15.00
N ALA A 53 0.66 -0.35 15.93
CA ALA A 53 2.01 -0.86 15.69
C ALA A 53 2.03 -2.36 15.38
N ASP A 54 1.18 -3.14 16.06
CA ASP A 54 1.07 -4.59 15.86
C ASP A 54 0.45 -4.91 14.49
N GLN A 55 -0.66 -4.27 14.13
CA GLN A 55 -1.29 -4.44 12.81
C GLN A 55 -0.33 -4.08 11.68
N ARG A 56 0.42 -2.98 11.85
CA ARG A 56 1.48 -2.59 10.92
C ARG A 56 2.57 -3.64 10.78
N ALA A 57 3.06 -4.17 11.90
CA ALA A 57 4.09 -5.21 11.89
C ALA A 57 3.59 -6.51 11.21
N ILE A 58 2.34 -6.91 11.45
CA ILE A 58 1.71 -8.05 10.79
C ILE A 58 1.61 -7.79 9.28
N ALA A 59 1.08 -6.64 8.85
CA ALA A 59 0.93 -6.29 7.43
C ALA A 59 2.28 -6.28 6.70
N HIS A 60 3.31 -5.70 7.30
CA HIS A 60 4.67 -5.68 6.75
C HIS A 60 5.25 -7.10 6.64
N ARG A 61 5.08 -7.93 7.67
CA ARG A 61 5.54 -9.33 7.60
C ARG A 61 4.79 -10.11 6.52
N CYS A 62 3.49 -9.92 6.39
CA CYS A 62 2.70 -10.54 5.33
C CYS A 62 3.18 -10.10 3.93
N ALA A 63 3.55 -8.83 3.75
CA ALA A 63 4.10 -8.36 2.48
C ALA A 63 5.38 -9.11 2.09
N ASP A 64 6.30 -9.37 3.02
CA ASP A 64 7.50 -10.17 2.77
C ASP A 64 7.21 -11.65 2.51
N LEU A 65 6.13 -12.20 3.09
CA LEU A 65 5.69 -13.58 2.81
C LEU A 65 5.05 -13.70 1.42
N ILE A 66 4.35 -12.67 0.95
CA ILE A 66 3.71 -12.64 -0.37
C ILE A 66 4.74 -12.41 -1.48
N MET A 67 5.72 -11.52 -1.25
CA MET A 67 6.80 -11.20 -2.19
C MET A 67 8.15 -11.33 -1.48
N PRO A 68 8.63 -12.58 -1.29
CA PRO A 68 9.90 -12.84 -0.60
C PRO A 68 11.10 -12.44 -1.46
N ALA A 69 12.27 -12.33 -0.84
CA ALA A 69 13.52 -12.16 -1.56
C ALA A 69 13.86 -13.44 -2.35
N THR A 70 14.13 -13.27 -3.65
CA THR A 70 14.54 -14.33 -4.56
C THR A 70 15.82 -13.87 -5.30
N ASP A 71 15.77 -13.76 -6.61
CA ASP A 71 16.78 -13.05 -7.44
C ASP A 71 16.58 -11.52 -7.37
N THR A 72 15.45 -11.07 -6.83
CA THR A 72 15.15 -9.66 -6.56
C THR A 72 14.87 -9.43 -5.05
N PRO A 73 15.04 -8.20 -4.53
CA PRO A 73 14.76 -7.87 -3.14
C PRO A 73 13.32 -8.16 -2.73
N SER A 74 13.10 -8.42 -1.43
CA SER A 74 11.74 -8.62 -0.87
C SER A 74 10.88 -7.36 -0.93
N ALA A 75 9.57 -7.52 -0.63
CA ALA A 75 8.61 -6.41 -0.60
C ALA A 75 9.07 -5.28 0.33
N LEU A 76 9.50 -5.58 1.55
CA LEU A 76 9.95 -4.54 2.47
C LEU A 76 11.25 -3.87 2.01
N ALA A 77 12.18 -4.65 1.46
CA ALA A 77 13.41 -4.09 0.90
C ALA A 77 13.16 -3.21 -0.34
N ALA A 78 12.04 -3.43 -1.04
CA ALA A 78 11.58 -2.61 -2.16
C ALA A 78 10.78 -1.36 -1.73
N GLY A 79 10.56 -1.12 -0.42
CA GLY A 79 9.84 0.05 0.09
C GLY A 79 8.32 -0.13 0.18
N VAL A 80 7.80 -1.35 0.07
CA VAL A 80 6.35 -1.61 0.12
C VAL A 80 5.75 -1.26 1.48
N GLY A 81 6.54 -1.37 2.57
CA GLY A 81 6.08 -1.00 3.90
C GLY A 81 5.66 0.47 4.00
N GLU A 82 6.49 1.39 3.49
CA GLU A 82 6.22 2.82 3.44
C GLU A 82 5.04 3.14 2.51
N PHE A 83 4.93 2.43 1.40
CA PHE A 83 3.79 2.55 0.49
C PHE A 83 2.48 2.15 1.19
N MET A 84 2.46 1.03 1.91
CA MET A 84 1.29 0.60 2.69
C MET A 84 0.92 1.61 3.77
N ASP A 85 1.90 2.15 4.51
CA ASP A 85 1.69 3.19 5.51
C ASP A 85 1.02 4.43 4.89
N TYR A 86 1.48 4.85 3.72
CA TYR A 86 0.91 5.98 3.01
C TYR A 86 -0.53 5.70 2.55
N VAL A 87 -0.76 4.58 1.85
CA VAL A 87 -2.07 4.25 1.28
C VAL A 87 -3.13 4.07 2.37
N THR A 88 -2.79 3.39 3.46
CA THR A 88 -3.73 3.21 4.58
C THR A 88 -4.06 4.51 5.30
N SER A 89 -3.13 5.49 5.31
CA SER A 89 -3.35 6.76 5.99
C SER A 89 -4.19 7.74 5.18
N VAL A 90 -4.02 7.80 3.85
CA VAL A 90 -4.59 8.87 3.02
C VAL A 90 -5.55 8.41 1.93
N TRP A 91 -5.44 7.16 1.47
CA TRP A 91 -6.16 6.72 0.27
C TRP A 91 -7.27 5.71 0.53
N LEU A 92 -7.06 4.71 1.40
CA LEU A 92 -8.10 3.73 1.70
C LEU A 92 -9.33 4.37 2.32
N ARG A 93 -10.52 4.00 1.81
CA ARG A 93 -11.79 4.38 2.41
C ARG A 93 -11.98 3.67 3.75
N ARG A 94 -12.74 4.28 4.65
CA ARG A 94 -12.98 3.73 6.00
C ARG A 94 -13.43 2.26 6.02
N PRO A 95 -14.40 1.80 5.19
CA PRO A 95 -14.80 0.40 5.20
C PRO A 95 -13.69 -0.55 4.72
N GLU A 96 -12.94 -0.18 3.68
CA GLU A 96 -11.82 -0.98 3.16
C GLU A 96 -10.69 -1.11 4.19
N LEU A 97 -10.40 -0.02 4.90
CA LEU A 97 -9.43 -0.05 5.99
C LEU A 97 -9.92 -0.93 7.14
N ALA A 98 -11.21 -0.82 7.53
CA ALA A 98 -11.77 -1.62 8.61
C ALA A 98 -11.68 -3.12 8.31
N GLU A 99 -12.02 -3.54 7.08
CA GLU A 99 -11.89 -4.92 6.63
C GLU A 99 -10.43 -5.41 6.69
N LEU A 100 -9.48 -4.58 6.25
CA LEU A 100 -8.05 -4.92 6.33
C LEU A 100 -7.60 -5.11 7.78
N LEU A 101 -7.96 -4.17 8.67
CA LEU A 101 -7.58 -4.24 10.08
C LEU A 101 -8.19 -5.44 10.78
N GLU A 102 -9.47 -5.75 10.51
CA GLU A 102 -10.15 -6.94 11.04
C GLU A 102 -9.44 -8.23 10.60
N GLY A 103 -9.01 -8.31 9.35
CA GLY A 103 -8.23 -9.46 8.87
C GLY A 103 -6.87 -9.61 9.54
N LEU A 104 -6.16 -8.50 9.77
CA LEU A 104 -4.88 -8.53 10.49
C LEU A 104 -5.06 -8.94 11.97
N ASP A 105 -6.10 -8.43 12.63
CA ASP A 105 -6.48 -8.86 13.98
C ASP A 105 -6.88 -10.34 14.01
N GLY A 106 -7.53 -10.82 12.95
CA GLY A 106 -7.84 -12.24 12.75
C GLY A 106 -6.60 -13.12 12.69
N LEU A 107 -5.56 -12.71 11.92
CA LEU A 107 -4.27 -13.43 11.88
C LEU A 107 -3.62 -13.49 13.26
N GLN A 108 -3.61 -12.38 14.00
CA GLN A 108 -3.09 -12.34 15.37
C GLN A 108 -3.83 -13.31 16.29
N GLN A 109 -5.16 -13.30 16.23
CA GLN A 109 -5.99 -14.20 17.05
C GLN A 109 -5.77 -15.68 16.68
N GLN A 110 -5.63 -16.00 15.40
CA GLN A 110 -5.36 -17.37 14.96
C GLN A 110 -3.97 -17.85 15.40
N GLY A 111 -2.96 -16.99 15.32
CA GLY A 111 -1.62 -17.28 15.86
C GLY A 111 -1.68 -17.64 17.35
N GLN A 112 -2.40 -16.84 18.13
CA GLN A 112 -2.58 -17.10 19.55
C GLN A 112 -3.38 -18.40 19.82
N ARG A 113 -4.44 -18.67 19.06
CA ARG A 113 -5.29 -19.85 19.26
C ARG A 113 -4.59 -21.16 18.86
N GLN A 114 -3.86 -21.17 17.74
CA GLN A 114 -3.27 -22.40 17.20
C GLN A 114 -1.88 -22.68 17.76
N TYR A 115 -1.09 -21.63 18.04
CA TYR A 115 0.32 -21.77 18.41
C TYR A 115 0.69 -21.10 19.74
N GLY A 116 -0.24 -20.36 20.37
CA GLY A 116 0.02 -19.67 21.65
C GLY A 116 1.01 -18.51 21.55
N LYS A 117 1.24 -17.98 20.35
CA LYS A 117 2.21 -16.91 20.05
C LYS A 117 1.60 -15.81 19.19
N ASP A 118 2.19 -14.61 19.26
CA ASP A 118 1.88 -13.54 18.32
C ASP A 118 2.28 -13.92 16.90
N PHE A 119 1.49 -13.51 15.88
CA PHE A 119 1.73 -13.86 14.48
C PHE A 119 3.18 -13.56 14.03
N VAL A 120 3.73 -12.41 14.39
CA VAL A 120 5.08 -12.03 14.02
C VAL A 120 6.19 -12.84 14.70
N ARG A 121 5.84 -13.59 15.76
CA ARG A 121 6.75 -14.48 16.50
C ARG A 121 6.66 -15.94 16.09
N LEU A 122 5.73 -16.26 15.22
CA LEU A 122 5.61 -17.58 14.62
C LEU A 122 6.79 -17.84 13.68
N ASP A 123 7.10 -19.10 13.44
CA ASP A 123 8.02 -19.44 12.36
C ASP A 123 7.37 -19.20 10.98
N GLU A 124 8.19 -19.16 9.94
CA GLU A 124 7.74 -18.83 8.61
C GLU A 124 6.69 -19.81 8.06
N ALA A 125 6.85 -21.11 8.36
CA ALA A 125 5.90 -22.12 7.91
C ALA A 125 4.53 -21.95 8.58
N GLU A 126 4.50 -21.65 9.89
CA GLU A 126 3.30 -21.34 10.65
C GLU A 126 2.60 -20.09 10.12
N GLN A 127 3.37 -19.03 9.82
CA GLN A 127 2.86 -17.78 9.24
C GLN A 127 2.24 -18.00 7.85
N VAL A 128 2.94 -18.72 6.97
CA VAL A 128 2.45 -19.07 5.63
C VAL A 128 1.18 -19.91 5.72
N GLN A 129 1.12 -20.86 6.65
CA GLN A 129 -0.08 -21.68 6.84
C GLN A 129 -1.30 -20.83 7.21
N LEU A 130 -1.15 -19.88 8.15
CA LEU A 130 -2.24 -18.98 8.56
C LEU A 130 -2.65 -18.04 7.40
N LEU A 131 -1.69 -17.54 6.64
CA LEU A 131 -1.96 -16.66 5.51
C LEU A 131 -2.69 -17.40 4.38
N THR A 132 -2.34 -18.69 4.13
CA THR A 132 -3.03 -19.56 3.17
C THR A 132 -4.45 -19.88 3.62
N GLN A 133 -4.68 -20.06 4.91
CA GLN A 133 -6.05 -20.25 5.45
C GLN A 133 -6.90 -18.99 5.22
N MET A 134 -6.34 -17.81 5.43
CA MET A 134 -7.00 -16.53 5.16
C MET A 134 -7.34 -16.37 3.67
N GLU A 135 -6.41 -16.67 2.75
CA GLU A 135 -6.65 -16.66 1.30
C GLU A 135 -7.77 -17.61 0.89
N SER A 136 -7.76 -18.82 1.44
CA SER A 136 -8.77 -19.85 1.13
C SER A 136 -10.17 -19.41 1.59
N ALA A 137 -10.28 -18.78 2.74
CA ALA A 137 -11.54 -18.27 3.25
C ALA A 137 -12.10 -17.13 2.38
N ASP A 138 -11.25 -16.19 1.97
CA ASP A 138 -11.62 -15.07 1.08
C ASP A 138 -12.03 -15.59 -0.30
N SER A 139 -11.29 -16.55 -0.87
CA SER A 139 -11.57 -17.13 -2.20
C SER A 139 -12.87 -17.91 -2.23
N ALA A 140 -13.17 -18.71 -1.20
CA ALA A 140 -14.42 -19.47 -1.11
C ALA A 140 -15.65 -18.55 -1.06
N ALA A 141 -15.55 -17.42 -0.37
CA ALA A 141 -16.60 -16.42 -0.30
C ALA A 141 -16.88 -15.77 -1.67
N ASN A 142 -15.83 -15.49 -2.44
CA ASN A 142 -15.93 -14.83 -3.74
C ASN A 142 -16.43 -15.78 -4.84
N PHE A 143 -16.02 -17.06 -4.83
CA PHE A 143 -16.38 -18.03 -5.88
C PHE A 143 -17.90 -18.25 -5.99
N TRP A 144 -18.64 -18.21 -4.90
CA TRP A 144 -20.09 -18.44 -4.91
C TRP A 144 -20.94 -17.18 -5.03
N GLY A 145 -20.32 -15.99 -5.15
CA GLY A 145 -21.06 -14.71 -5.23
C GLY A 145 -21.86 -14.35 -3.96
N LEU A 146 -21.62 -15.08 -2.88
CA LEU A 146 -22.32 -14.91 -1.60
C LEU A 146 -21.62 -13.91 -0.69
N GLY A 147 -20.74 -13.10 -1.24
CA GLY A 147 -19.78 -12.23 -0.56
C GLY A 147 -20.32 -11.02 0.20
N ALA A 148 -21.56 -11.03 0.63
CA ALA A 148 -22.05 -10.07 1.60
C ALA A 148 -21.70 -10.57 3.01
N GLY A 149 -20.50 -10.18 3.50
CA GLY A 149 -20.10 -10.42 4.89
C GLY A 149 -18.79 -11.17 5.12
N HIS A 150 -18.03 -11.51 4.08
CA HIS A 150 -16.69 -12.10 4.23
C HIS A 150 -15.62 -11.04 4.03
N SER A 151 -14.60 -11.10 4.85
CA SER A 151 -13.48 -10.17 4.80
C SER A 151 -12.68 -10.34 3.49
N LYS A 152 -12.50 -9.26 2.75
CA LYS A 152 -11.58 -9.21 1.60
C LYS A 152 -10.17 -8.80 2.01
N ALA A 153 -9.81 -9.07 3.23
CA ALA A 153 -8.59 -8.58 3.83
C ALA A 153 -7.34 -9.13 3.13
N PHE A 154 -7.35 -10.42 2.77
CA PHE A 154 -6.24 -11.03 2.04
C PHE A 154 -6.09 -10.45 0.64
N GLU A 155 -7.20 -10.32 -0.11
CA GLU A 155 -7.19 -9.70 -1.44
C GLU A 155 -6.61 -8.27 -1.38
N ARG A 156 -7.04 -7.48 -0.39
CA ARG A 156 -6.55 -6.11 -0.19
C ARG A 156 -5.08 -6.08 0.19
N LEU A 157 -4.65 -6.96 1.10
CA LEU A 157 -3.26 -7.07 1.52
C LEU A 157 -2.36 -7.45 0.32
N LYS A 158 -2.79 -8.43 -0.46
CA LYS A 158 -2.09 -8.89 -1.68
C LYS A 158 -2.04 -7.78 -2.74
N GLU A 159 -3.15 -7.09 -2.98
CA GLU A 159 -3.22 -5.96 -3.91
C GLU A 159 -2.22 -4.86 -3.53
N LEU A 160 -2.22 -4.42 -2.26
CA LEU A 160 -1.30 -3.40 -1.77
C LEU A 160 0.17 -3.84 -1.89
N THR A 161 0.45 -5.11 -1.58
CA THR A 161 1.80 -5.66 -1.71
C THR A 161 2.26 -5.67 -3.16
N VAL A 162 1.47 -6.25 -4.05
CA VAL A 162 1.81 -6.41 -5.47
C VAL A 162 1.91 -5.04 -6.17
N VAL A 163 0.94 -4.17 -5.94
CA VAL A 163 0.95 -2.81 -6.50
C VAL A 163 2.17 -2.04 -5.99
N GLY A 164 2.40 -2.02 -4.67
CA GLY A 164 3.56 -1.35 -4.08
C GLY A 164 4.89 -1.87 -4.63
N TYR A 165 5.01 -3.19 -4.78
CA TYR A 165 6.22 -3.81 -5.31
C TYR A 165 6.48 -3.43 -6.77
N TYR A 166 5.51 -3.62 -7.66
CA TYR A 166 5.68 -3.35 -9.09
C TYR A 166 5.76 -1.87 -9.45
N PHE A 167 5.30 -0.97 -8.58
CA PHE A 167 5.51 0.48 -8.72
C PHE A 167 6.80 0.97 -8.03
N SER A 168 7.50 0.13 -7.27
CA SER A 168 8.80 0.45 -6.72
C SER A 168 9.89 0.49 -7.79
N GLU A 169 11.05 1.07 -7.47
CA GLU A 169 12.21 1.05 -8.34
C GLU A 169 12.70 -0.38 -8.60
N VAL A 170 12.65 -1.24 -7.58
CA VAL A 170 13.00 -2.67 -7.68
C VAL A 170 12.08 -3.37 -8.67
N GLY A 171 10.77 -3.25 -8.50
CA GLY A 171 9.79 -3.91 -9.36
C GLY A 171 9.83 -3.42 -10.80
N THR A 172 10.10 -2.13 -11.02
CA THR A 172 10.17 -1.56 -12.37
C THR A 172 11.47 -1.87 -13.09
N LYS A 173 12.62 -1.84 -12.40
CA LYS A 173 13.96 -1.94 -13.03
C LYS A 173 14.61 -3.31 -12.91
N GLN A 174 14.33 -4.06 -11.84
CA GLN A 174 14.97 -5.35 -11.59
C GLN A 174 14.06 -6.52 -11.95
N GLU A 175 12.80 -6.49 -11.49
CA GLU A 175 11.83 -7.54 -11.81
C GLU A 175 11.36 -7.43 -13.27
N ARG A 176 11.01 -6.21 -13.72
CA ARG A 176 10.64 -5.92 -15.10
C ARG A 176 11.77 -5.23 -15.86
N MET A 177 11.62 -5.07 -17.16
CA MET A 177 12.53 -4.29 -17.99
C MET A 177 11.99 -2.86 -18.12
N TYR A 178 12.65 -1.89 -17.46
CA TYR A 178 12.26 -0.49 -17.56
C TYR A 178 12.72 0.12 -18.88
N VAL A 179 11.78 0.57 -19.69
CA VAL A 179 12.06 1.27 -20.97
C VAL A 179 11.27 2.58 -20.98
N PRO A 180 11.92 3.74 -20.70
CA PRO A 180 11.22 5.03 -20.58
C PRO A 180 10.55 5.49 -21.86
N MET A 181 11.10 5.13 -23.02
CA MET A 181 10.52 5.42 -24.35
C MET A 181 10.74 4.21 -25.27
N PRO A 182 9.75 3.32 -25.40
CA PRO A 182 9.90 2.09 -26.21
C PRO A 182 10.05 2.33 -27.72
N GLY A 183 9.93 3.56 -28.21
CA GLY A 183 10.15 3.96 -29.60
C GLY A 183 9.05 3.53 -30.56
N ARG A 184 8.55 2.33 -30.48
CA ARG A 184 7.45 1.81 -31.28
C ARG A 184 6.60 0.84 -30.46
N TYR A 185 5.32 0.74 -30.80
CA TYR A 185 4.44 -0.30 -30.30
C TYR A 185 4.55 -1.55 -31.19
N ASP A 186 4.78 -2.71 -30.58
CA ASP A 186 4.77 -4.02 -31.25
C ASP A 186 4.00 -5.01 -30.37
N GLY A 187 2.72 -5.17 -30.65
CA GLY A 187 1.83 -6.06 -29.88
C GLY A 187 2.08 -7.56 -30.10
N TYR A 188 2.93 -7.93 -31.05
CA TYR A 188 3.30 -9.33 -31.37
C TYR A 188 4.69 -9.72 -30.89
N HIS A 189 5.38 -8.84 -30.16
CA HIS A 189 6.73 -9.12 -29.68
C HIS A 189 6.71 -10.27 -28.69
N LYS A 190 7.49 -11.30 -28.94
CA LYS A 190 7.50 -12.51 -28.10
C LYS A 190 8.25 -12.27 -26.79
N LEU A 191 7.65 -12.66 -25.66
CA LEU A 191 8.30 -12.56 -24.35
C LEU A 191 9.63 -13.32 -24.30
N SER A 192 9.75 -14.43 -25.04
CA SER A 192 11.02 -15.21 -25.15
C SER A 192 12.16 -14.41 -25.78
N GLU A 193 11.88 -13.38 -26.57
CA GLU A 193 12.90 -12.52 -27.20
C GLU A 193 13.26 -11.34 -26.30
N VAL A 194 12.34 -10.87 -25.46
CA VAL A 194 12.54 -9.76 -24.50
C VAL A 194 13.11 -10.27 -23.18
N GLY A 195 12.70 -11.47 -22.75
CA GLY A 195 13.10 -12.09 -21.50
C GLY A 195 12.27 -11.67 -20.28
N LYS A 196 11.98 -10.37 -20.13
CA LYS A 196 11.17 -9.82 -19.04
C LYS A 196 10.04 -8.94 -19.57
N GLN A 197 8.97 -8.82 -18.80
CA GLN A 197 7.89 -7.89 -19.12
C GLN A 197 8.37 -6.44 -19.03
N TRP A 198 7.95 -5.60 -19.96
CA TRP A 198 8.31 -4.19 -19.96
C TRP A 198 7.54 -3.40 -18.91
N SER A 199 8.19 -2.35 -18.41
CA SER A 199 7.56 -1.26 -17.66
C SER A 199 8.03 0.08 -18.22
N SER A 200 7.16 1.07 -18.20
CA SER A 200 7.39 2.45 -18.65
C SER A 200 6.97 3.42 -17.55
#